data_a80e51e784635a86837bf48c2c7a3276
#
_entry.id   a80e51e784635a86837bf48c2c7a3276
#
_cell.length_a   1.000
_cell.length_b   1.000
_cell.length_c   1.000
_cell.angle_alpha   90.00
_cell.angle_beta   90.00
_cell.angle_gamma   90.00
#
_symmetry.space_group_name_H-M   'P 1'
#
loop_
_entity.id
_entity.type
_entity.pdbx_description
1 polymer ?
#
loop_
_entity_poly.entity_id
_entity_poly.type
_entity_poly.pdbx_seq_one_letter_code
_entity_poly.pdbx_strand_id
1 'polypeptide(L)'
;PPPPPPFFFNADHVIRDSVASRGLGDVYKRQVPLETAAPSRTVHMLCVQTGCDETCTYCIIPSTRGRGRSRSIEEVLERVQSATDAGFKEIVLSGVHLGTYGRDLSPSTSLLELAKALDGQRTDCRFRISSLEPMDCEPALIELVARSGRFTPHFHLPLQHGSDNCLRSMGRPYSQDDYRRVVEAVREALPDSAIGSDVMAGFPTETESDHDESVRYLADSPLTYVHVFPYADRPGTVASRMPKKNATNVVRRRASELRAVAAQLQGRFRRSAIGTVRPALILEGGGLALTDNYLKVQLREPVTRNSMVNVRINSAAGGQM
;
A
#
# COMPACT_ATOMS: atom_id res chain seq x y z
N PRO A 1 3.43 -29.92 18.16
CA PRO A 1 3.92 -29.02 17.14
C PRO A 1 3.74 -27.59 17.61
N PRO A 2 4.74 -26.69 17.41
CA PRO A 2 4.60 -25.30 17.79
C PRO A 2 3.50 -24.63 16.94
N PRO A 3 2.78 -23.61 17.47
CA PRO A 3 1.78 -22.91 16.71
C PRO A 3 2.42 -22.20 15.49
N PRO A 4 1.70 -22.07 14.36
CA PRO A 4 2.24 -21.39 13.19
C PRO A 4 2.58 -19.94 13.53
N PRO A 5 3.62 -19.36 12.92
CA PRO A 5 3.99 -17.98 13.17
C PRO A 5 2.88 -17.03 12.71
N PRO A 6 2.68 -15.92 13.41
CA PRO A 6 1.64 -14.95 13.06
C PRO A 6 1.93 -14.32 11.69
N PHE A 7 0.88 -14.22 10.86
CA PHE A 7 0.96 -13.62 9.53
C PHE A 7 1.09 -12.11 9.67
N PHE A 8 2.21 -11.57 9.23
CA PHE A 8 2.43 -10.14 9.15
C PHE A 8 1.90 -9.61 7.81
N PHE A 9 0.96 -8.68 7.86
CA PHE A 9 0.79 -7.71 6.79
C PHE A 9 2.02 -6.81 6.82
N ASN A 10 2.80 -6.84 5.76
CA ASN A 10 3.94 -5.96 5.59
C ASN A 10 3.50 -4.57 5.13
N ALA A 11 2.76 -3.87 5.98
CA ALA A 11 2.88 -2.43 6.07
C ALA A 11 3.92 -2.22 7.16
N ASP A 12 5.17 -2.06 6.77
CA ASP A 12 6.34 -1.74 7.57
C ASP A 12 6.21 -1.88 9.08
N HIS A 13 6.90 -2.92 9.62
CA HIS A 13 7.33 -3.03 11.00
C HIS A 13 6.69 -2.06 12.00
N VAL A 14 5.75 -2.51 12.73
CA VAL A 14 5.50 -2.37 14.14
C VAL A 14 4.04 -2.67 14.48
N ILE A 15 3.71 -3.93 14.62
CA ILE A 15 2.89 -4.37 15.74
C ILE A 15 3.61 -5.58 16.31
N ARG A 16 4.50 -5.32 17.28
CA ARG A 16 5.03 -6.39 18.12
C ARG A 16 3.97 -6.85 19.10
N ASP A 17 3.84 -8.17 19.12
CA ASP A 17 3.23 -9.02 20.13
C ASP A 17 2.90 -8.38 21.47
N SER A 18 1.63 -8.45 21.79
CA SER A 18 1.08 -8.78 23.11
C SER A 18 -0.44 -8.55 23.20
N VAL A 19 -1.15 -8.44 22.07
CA VAL A 19 -2.56 -8.00 22.05
C VAL A 19 -3.55 -9.09 21.66
N ALA A 20 -3.13 -10.35 21.58
CA ALA A 20 -4.06 -11.45 21.30
C ALA A 20 -5.05 -11.75 22.45
N SER A 21 -4.86 -11.16 23.62
CA SER A 21 -5.70 -11.41 24.82
C SER A 21 -6.53 -10.24 25.33
N ARG A 22 -6.46 -9.07 24.67
CA ARG A 22 -7.29 -7.91 25.05
C ARG A 22 -8.02 -7.41 23.80
N GLY A 23 -9.34 -7.33 23.87
CA GLY A 23 -10.22 -7.03 22.75
C GLY A 23 -9.75 -5.85 21.89
N LEU A 24 -9.93 -5.99 20.57
CA LEU A 24 -9.51 -5.06 19.50
C LEU A 24 -9.92 -3.57 19.69
N GLY A 25 -10.76 -3.26 20.67
CA GLY A 25 -11.18 -1.89 21.00
C GLY A 25 -10.08 -0.98 21.58
N ASP A 26 -9.01 -1.55 22.16
CA ASP A 26 -7.95 -0.77 22.82
C ASP A 26 -6.77 -0.41 21.89
N VAL A 27 -6.64 -1.04 20.74
CA VAL A 27 -5.53 -0.78 19.80
C VAL A 27 -5.63 0.63 19.20
N TYR A 28 -6.84 1.15 19.04
CA TYR A 28 -7.06 2.51 18.52
C TYR A 28 -6.90 3.62 19.55
N LYS A 29 -6.97 3.31 20.85
CA LYS A 29 -6.82 4.30 21.93
C LYS A 29 -5.37 4.55 22.31
N ARG A 30 -4.45 3.67 21.93
CA ARG A 30 -3.01 3.83 22.14
C ARG A 30 -2.30 4.31 20.87
N GLN A 31 -2.65 5.49 20.40
CA GLN A 31 -1.69 6.23 19.60
C GLN A 31 -0.56 6.62 20.56
N VAL A 32 0.65 6.11 20.26
CA VAL A 32 1.86 6.57 20.96
C VAL A 32 1.89 8.09 20.80
N PRO A 33 2.01 8.87 21.88
CA PRO A 33 2.11 10.31 21.76
C PRO A 33 3.19 10.68 20.75
N LEU A 34 2.91 11.64 19.85
CA LEU A 34 3.83 12.08 18.80
C LEU A 34 5.22 12.43 19.36
N GLU A 35 5.25 13.00 20.55
CA GLU A 35 6.47 13.38 21.28
C GLU A 35 7.38 12.18 21.61
N THR A 36 6.82 10.99 21.83
CA THR A 36 7.60 9.77 22.12
C THR A 36 7.94 8.97 20.87
N ALA A 37 7.26 9.20 19.74
CA ALA A 37 7.46 8.46 18.49
C ALA A 37 8.49 9.15 17.56
N ALA A 38 8.60 10.47 17.60
CA ALA A 38 9.48 11.25 16.74
C ALA A 38 10.97 10.88 16.82
N PRO A 39 11.56 10.53 17.99
CA PRO A 39 12.97 10.15 18.05
C PRO A 39 13.30 8.83 17.36
N SER A 40 12.32 7.95 17.13
CA SER A 40 12.56 6.59 16.61
C SER A 40 12.06 6.34 15.18
N ARG A 41 11.27 7.24 14.58
CA ARG A 41 10.69 7.06 13.24
C ARG A 41 10.88 8.28 12.36
N THR A 42 11.03 8.06 11.06
CA THR A 42 11.18 9.13 10.04
C THR A 42 9.89 9.36 9.25
N VAL A 43 8.97 8.38 9.28
CA VAL A 43 7.69 8.41 8.56
C VAL A 43 6.55 8.33 9.56
N HIS A 44 5.57 9.24 9.44
CA HIS A 44 4.35 9.23 10.24
C HIS A 44 3.19 8.57 9.47
N MET A 45 2.59 7.53 10.06
CA MET A 45 1.40 6.89 9.52
C MET A 45 0.16 7.59 10.09
N LEU A 46 -0.56 8.34 9.26
CA LEU A 46 -1.76 9.06 9.64
C LEU A 46 -3.01 8.29 9.19
N CYS A 47 -3.71 7.68 10.14
CA CYS A 47 -4.97 7.01 9.87
C CYS A 47 -6.08 8.05 9.67
N VAL A 48 -6.55 8.21 8.43
CA VAL A 48 -7.62 9.16 8.07
C VAL A 48 -8.98 8.48 7.90
N GLN A 49 -8.99 7.16 7.69
CA GLN A 49 -10.20 6.37 7.48
C GLN A 49 -10.04 4.98 8.09
N THR A 50 -11.10 4.39 8.63
CA THR A 50 -11.13 3.03 9.17
C THR A 50 -12.44 2.33 8.84
N GLY A 51 -12.48 0.99 8.94
CA GLY A 51 -13.65 0.19 8.55
C GLY A 51 -13.83 0.12 7.02
N CYS A 52 -14.78 -0.70 6.57
CA CYS A 52 -15.06 -0.90 5.14
C CYS A 52 -16.47 -1.45 4.96
N ASP A 53 -17.19 -0.96 3.95
CA ASP A 53 -18.54 -1.41 3.61
C ASP A 53 -18.55 -2.40 2.42
N GLU A 54 -17.38 -2.75 1.87
CA GLU A 54 -17.25 -3.69 0.76
C GLU A 54 -17.52 -5.14 1.19
N THR A 55 -17.99 -5.93 0.23
CA THR A 55 -18.40 -7.33 0.44
C THR A 55 -17.44 -8.36 -0.17
N CYS A 56 -16.14 -8.04 -0.19
CA CYS A 56 -15.12 -8.95 -0.72
C CYS A 56 -15.18 -10.29 0.00
N THR A 57 -15.30 -11.39 -0.77
CA THR A 57 -15.60 -12.73 -0.24
C THR A 57 -14.56 -13.30 0.72
N TYR A 58 -13.32 -12.83 0.65
CA TYR A 58 -12.18 -13.26 1.49
C TYR A 58 -11.92 -12.36 2.70
N CYS A 59 -12.60 -11.20 2.78
CA CYS A 59 -12.25 -10.16 3.74
C CYS A 59 -13.07 -10.29 5.02
N ILE A 60 -12.37 -10.18 6.17
CA ILE A 60 -12.99 -10.19 7.50
C ILE A 60 -13.19 -8.77 8.08
N ILE A 61 -12.68 -7.75 7.43
CA ILE A 61 -12.64 -6.38 7.94
C ILE A 61 -14.03 -5.83 8.29
N PRO A 62 -15.08 -5.98 7.46
CA PRO A 62 -16.41 -5.45 7.82
C PRO A 62 -16.92 -5.98 9.17
N SER A 63 -16.65 -7.25 9.48
CA SER A 63 -17.09 -7.85 10.74
C SER A 63 -16.18 -7.52 11.93
N THR A 64 -14.91 -7.15 11.72
CA THR A 64 -13.95 -6.89 12.81
C THR A 64 -13.74 -5.41 13.09
N ARG A 65 -13.85 -4.55 12.08
CA ARG A 65 -13.64 -3.11 12.19
C ARG A 65 -14.90 -2.28 11.95
N GLY A 66 -15.97 -2.92 11.49
CA GLY A 66 -17.25 -2.28 11.19
C GLY A 66 -17.23 -1.45 9.92
N ARG A 67 -18.25 -0.60 9.80
CA ARG A 67 -18.47 0.28 8.66
C ARG A 67 -17.37 1.32 8.49
N GLY A 68 -17.27 1.87 7.28
CA GLY A 68 -16.38 2.97 6.96
C GLY A 68 -16.61 4.18 7.87
N ARG A 69 -15.53 4.74 8.40
CA ARG A 69 -15.54 5.97 9.22
C ARG A 69 -14.32 6.80 8.89
N SER A 70 -14.55 8.07 8.57
CA SER A 70 -13.53 9.03 8.18
C SER A 70 -13.31 10.06 9.28
N ARG A 71 -12.12 10.65 9.32
CA ARG A 71 -11.86 11.88 10.08
C ARG A 71 -12.22 13.06 9.22
N SER A 72 -12.65 14.18 9.82
CA SER A 72 -12.86 15.41 9.06
C SER A 72 -11.55 15.93 8.47
N ILE A 73 -11.63 16.74 7.43
CA ILE A 73 -10.44 17.37 6.83
C ILE A 73 -9.72 18.22 7.87
N GLU A 74 -10.44 18.97 8.68
CA GLU A 74 -9.89 19.82 9.74
C GLU A 74 -9.08 19.01 10.74
N GLU A 75 -9.64 17.88 11.22
CA GLU A 75 -8.93 16.98 12.15
C GLU A 75 -7.67 16.39 11.51
N VAL A 76 -7.72 16.07 10.21
CA VAL A 76 -6.54 15.57 9.49
C VAL A 76 -5.47 16.65 9.38
N LEU A 77 -5.85 17.90 9.05
CA LEU A 77 -4.92 19.02 8.93
C LEU A 77 -4.24 19.35 10.28
N GLU A 78 -4.98 19.35 11.39
CA GLU A 78 -4.44 19.51 12.74
C GLU A 78 -3.40 18.44 13.07
N ARG A 79 -3.67 17.18 12.71
CA ARG A 79 -2.72 16.07 12.91
C ARG A 79 -1.50 16.17 12.01
N VAL A 80 -1.65 16.65 10.79
CA VAL A 80 -0.53 16.95 9.88
C VAL A 80 0.35 18.02 10.48
N GLN A 81 -0.25 19.12 11.01
CA GLN A 81 0.52 20.17 11.67
C GLN A 81 1.29 19.61 12.88
N SER A 82 0.63 18.85 13.75
CA SER A 82 1.27 18.20 14.90
C SER A 82 2.43 17.29 14.50
N ALA A 83 2.28 16.53 13.40
CA ALA A 83 3.35 15.68 12.88
C ALA A 83 4.53 16.52 12.31
N THR A 84 4.21 17.63 11.64
CA THR A 84 5.20 18.59 11.11
C THR A 84 6.00 19.21 12.26
N ASP A 85 5.34 19.67 13.31
CA ASP A 85 5.95 20.27 14.49
C ASP A 85 6.81 19.27 15.26
N ALA A 86 6.42 17.99 15.25
CA ALA A 86 7.25 16.89 15.78
C ALA A 86 8.44 16.52 14.88
N GLY A 87 8.62 17.18 13.73
CA GLY A 87 9.78 17.06 12.86
C GLY A 87 9.72 15.95 11.82
N PHE A 88 8.57 15.29 11.61
CA PHE A 88 8.42 14.31 10.53
C PHE A 88 8.58 14.98 9.16
N LYS A 89 9.15 14.24 8.19
CA LYS A 89 9.36 14.71 6.81
C LYS A 89 8.50 13.97 5.79
N GLU A 90 7.91 12.85 6.19
CA GLU A 90 6.94 12.12 5.36
C GLU A 90 5.73 11.70 6.20
N ILE A 91 4.54 11.94 5.66
CA ILE A 91 3.26 11.51 6.24
C ILE A 91 2.58 10.58 5.24
N VAL A 92 2.26 9.37 5.69
CA VAL A 92 1.53 8.39 4.89
C VAL A 92 0.06 8.41 5.30
N LEU A 93 -0.81 8.80 4.37
CA LEU A 93 -2.26 8.70 4.55
C LEU A 93 -2.67 7.24 4.55
N SER A 94 -3.24 6.78 5.63
CA SER A 94 -3.59 5.38 5.85
C SER A 94 -5.09 5.23 6.09
N GLY A 95 -5.66 4.19 5.52
CA GLY A 95 -7.06 3.79 5.71
C GLY A 95 -7.25 2.33 5.35
N VAL A 96 -8.40 1.79 5.73
CA VAL A 96 -8.82 0.44 5.32
C VAL A 96 -9.33 0.48 3.88
N HIS A 97 -10.08 1.53 3.53
CA HIS A 97 -10.59 1.77 2.19
C HIS A 97 -10.57 3.28 1.91
N LEU A 98 -9.39 3.80 1.59
CA LEU A 98 -9.16 5.24 1.41
C LEU A 98 -10.08 5.87 0.37
N GLY A 99 -10.42 5.17 -0.69
CA GLY A 99 -11.29 5.69 -1.75
C GLY A 99 -12.71 6.02 -1.29
N THR A 100 -13.15 5.45 -0.16
CA THR A 100 -14.45 5.80 0.45
C THR A 100 -14.36 6.93 1.48
N TYR A 101 -13.17 7.53 1.64
CA TYR A 101 -12.98 8.62 2.59
C TYR A 101 -14.00 9.74 2.38
N GLY A 102 -14.60 10.16 3.49
CA GLY A 102 -15.51 11.31 3.55
C GLY A 102 -16.96 11.03 3.17
N ARG A 103 -17.28 9.83 2.64
CA ARG A 103 -18.66 9.47 2.28
C ARG A 103 -19.60 9.43 3.51
N ASP A 104 -19.05 9.16 4.69
CA ASP A 104 -19.76 9.07 5.96
C ASP A 104 -19.84 10.41 6.73
N LEU A 105 -19.18 11.45 6.24
CA LEU A 105 -19.17 12.77 6.86
C LEU A 105 -20.38 13.62 6.43
N SER A 106 -20.67 14.65 7.21
CA SER A 106 -21.72 15.64 6.90
C SER A 106 -21.20 17.06 7.10
N PRO A 107 -21.04 17.83 6.02
CA PRO A 107 -21.25 17.46 4.62
C PRO A 107 -20.27 16.38 4.15
N SER A 108 -20.70 15.57 3.17
CA SER A 108 -19.82 14.56 2.57
C SER A 108 -18.65 15.22 1.82
N THR A 109 -17.51 14.54 1.83
CA THR A 109 -16.30 14.97 1.13
C THR A 109 -15.64 13.77 0.42
N SER A 110 -14.43 13.93 -0.11
CA SER A 110 -13.72 12.86 -0.82
C SER A 110 -12.21 12.85 -0.51
N LEU A 111 -11.54 11.75 -0.88
CA LEU A 111 -10.08 11.67 -0.83
C LEU A 111 -9.41 12.75 -1.68
N LEU A 112 -10.01 13.12 -2.83
CA LEU A 112 -9.52 14.19 -3.68
C LEU A 112 -9.56 15.56 -2.97
N GLU A 113 -10.67 15.87 -2.28
CA GLU A 113 -10.78 17.12 -1.52
C GLU A 113 -9.79 17.15 -0.33
N LEU A 114 -9.60 16.03 0.35
CA LEU A 114 -8.55 15.91 1.36
C LEU A 114 -7.16 16.14 0.76
N ALA A 115 -6.88 15.52 -0.40
CA ALA A 115 -5.59 15.68 -1.06
C ALA A 115 -5.34 17.13 -1.52
N LYS A 116 -6.36 17.83 -2.03
CA LYS A 116 -6.28 19.27 -2.35
C LYS A 116 -5.99 20.12 -1.12
N ALA A 117 -6.68 19.84 0.00
CA ALA A 117 -6.45 20.55 1.25
C ALA A 117 -5.03 20.34 1.77
N LEU A 118 -4.50 19.13 1.66
CA LEU A 118 -3.12 18.79 2.05
C LEU A 118 -2.09 19.44 1.13
N ASP A 119 -2.34 19.47 -0.18
CA ASP A 119 -1.44 20.11 -1.14
C ASP A 119 -1.32 21.63 -0.89
N GLY A 120 -2.39 22.26 -0.42
CA GLY A 120 -2.43 23.66 -0.02
C GLY A 120 -1.76 24.00 1.32
N GLN A 121 -1.35 23.01 2.12
CA GLN A 121 -0.75 23.25 3.43
C GLN A 121 0.67 23.81 3.35
N ARG A 122 1.01 24.69 4.29
CA ARG A 122 2.40 25.18 4.48
C ARG A 122 3.17 24.22 5.38
N THR A 123 3.72 23.16 4.80
CA THR A 123 4.51 22.14 5.51
C THR A 123 5.70 21.70 4.67
N ASP A 124 6.79 21.29 5.31
CA ASP A 124 7.95 20.66 4.68
C ASP A 124 7.76 19.13 4.53
N CYS A 125 6.63 18.60 4.98
CA CYS A 125 6.34 17.17 4.84
C CYS A 125 5.91 16.85 3.41
N ARG A 126 6.36 15.71 2.90
CA ARG A 126 5.78 15.08 1.73
C ARG A 126 4.67 14.09 2.13
N PHE A 127 3.71 13.92 1.27
CA PHE A 127 2.58 13.02 1.49
C PHE A 127 2.68 11.78 0.60
N ARG A 128 2.33 10.65 1.17
CA ARG A 128 2.17 9.39 0.43
C ARG A 128 0.77 8.84 0.66
N ILE A 129 0.09 8.47 -0.40
CA ILE A 129 -1.17 7.73 -0.33
C ILE A 129 -0.82 6.26 -0.15
N SER A 130 -1.41 5.59 0.85
CA SER A 130 -1.25 4.14 1.03
C SER A 130 -2.10 3.36 0.01
N SER A 131 -2.60 2.17 0.35
CA SER A 131 -3.42 1.38 -0.56
C SER A 131 -4.71 2.10 -0.95
N LEU A 132 -4.96 2.17 -2.26
CA LEU A 132 -6.15 2.74 -2.87
C LEU A 132 -6.77 1.70 -3.81
N GLU A 133 -8.07 1.46 -3.67
CA GLU A 133 -8.75 0.54 -4.58
C GLU A 133 -8.75 1.10 -6.02
N PRO A 134 -8.55 0.25 -7.04
CA PRO A 134 -8.42 0.71 -8.42
C PRO A 134 -9.60 1.55 -8.90
N MET A 135 -10.83 1.17 -8.52
CA MET A 135 -12.04 1.87 -8.90
C MET A 135 -12.18 3.26 -8.27
N ASP A 136 -11.44 3.56 -7.22
CA ASP A 136 -11.43 4.86 -6.55
C ASP A 136 -10.21 5.71 -6.93
N CYS A 137 -9.33 5.20 -7.80
CA CYS A 137 -8.19 5.95 -8.32
C CYS A 137 -8.62 6.84 -9.49
N GLU A 138 -9.27 7.95 -9.16
CA GLU A 138 -9.83 8.88 -10.13
C GLU A 138 -8.75 9.64 -10.91
N PRO A 139 -8.97 9.99 -12.20
CA PRO A 139 -8.04 10.78 -13.01
C PRO A 139 -7.63 12.09 -12.34
N ALA A 140 -8.56 12.78 -11.69
CA ALA A 140 -8.28 14.04 -10.99
C ALA A 140 -7.31 13.87 -9.81
N LEU A 141 -7.32 12.71 -9.12
CA LEU A 141 -6.35 12.40 -8.08
C LEU A 141 -4.96 12.11 -8.68
N ILE A 142 -4.91 11.38 -9.79
CA ILE A 142 -3.65 11.12 -10.52
C ILE A 142 -3.03 12.45 -10.98
N GLU A 143 -3.84 13.35 -11.58
CA GLU A 143 -3.39 14.68 -11.99
C GLU A 143 -2.89 15.54 -10.83
N LEU A 144 -3.58 15.50 -9.68
CA LEU A 144 -3.14 16.22 -8.49
C LEU A 144 -1.77 15.73 -8.05
N VAL A 145 -1.58 14.41 -7.92
CA VAL A 145 -0.27 13.82 -7.54
C VAL A 145 0.81 14.17 -8.56
N ALA A 146 0.48 14.18 -9.86
CA ALA A 146 1.44 14.49 -10.92
C ALA A 146 1.91 15.95 -10.90
N ARG A 147 1.04 16.89 -10.50
CA ARG A 147 1.38 18.32 -10.43
C ARG A 147 1.93 18.76 -9.09
N SER A 148 1.66 17.98 -8.05
CA SER A 148 2.03 18.34 -6.68
C SER A 148 3.53 18.15 -6.44
N GLY A 149 4.17 19.16 -5.86
CA GLY A 149 5.52 19.02 -5.31
C GLY A 149 5.56 18.33 -3.94
N ARG A 150 4.41 17.99 -3.35
CA ARG A 150 4.27 17.44 -2.00
C ARG A 150 3.86 15.98 -1.99
N PHE A 151 3.03 15.55 -2.94
CA PHE A 151 2.66 14.15 -3.06
C PHE A 151 3.76 13.35 -3.75
N THR A 152 4.10 12.22 -3.16
CA THR A 152 5.10 11.30 -3.73
C THR A 152 4.52 10.56 -4.93
N PRO A 153 5.28 10.35 -6.02
CA PRO A 153 4.85 9.58 -7.19
C PRO A 153 4.83 8.08 -6.88
N HIS A 154 3.89 7.69 -6.04
CA HIS A 154 3.71 6.33 -5.57
C HIS A 154 2.23 6.02 -5.45
N PHE A 155 1.80 4.93 -6.09
CA PHE A 155 0.47 4.36 -5.95
C PHE A 155 0.58 2.90 -5.56
N HIS A 156 -0.27 2.47 -4.64
CA HIS A 156 -0.45 1.06 -4.33
C HIS A 156 -1.90 0.70 -4.63
N LEU A 157 -2.10 -0.07 -5.70
CA LEU A 157 -3.41 -0.42 -6.27
C LEU A 157 -3.57 -1.94 -6.22
N PRO A 158 -4.26 -2.51 -5.22
CA PRO A 158 -4.42 -3.95 -5.08
C PRO A 158 -5.23 -4.55 -6.24
N LEU A 159 -4.60 -5.41 -7.07
CA LEU A 159 -5.27 -6.15 -8.14
C LEU A 159 -6.08 -7.33 -7.60
N GLN A 160 -5.59 -7.95 -6.54
CA GLN A 160 -6.07 -9.17 -5.89
C GLN A 160 -5.86 -10.44 -6.73
N HIS A 161 -6.17 -10.47 -8.03
CA HIS A 161 -5.93 -11.59 -8.94
C HIS A 161 -5.87 -11.14 -10.40
N GLY A 162 -5.05 -11.77 -11.22
CA GLY A 162 -4.92 -11.47 -12.63
C GLY A 162 -5.82 -12.34 -13.54
N SER A 163 -6.96 -12.85 -13.06
CA SER A 163 -8.00 -13.52 -13.83
C SER A 163 -9.36 -12.97 -13.45
N ASP A 164 -10.17 -12.59 -14.44
CA ASP A 164 -11.53 -12.09 -14.23
C ASP A 164 -12.45 -13.10 -13.56
N ASN A 165 -12.24 -14.40 -13.78
CA ASN A 165 -12.99 -15.43 -13.10
C ASN A 165 -12.76 -15.40 -11.59
N CYS A 166 -11.50 -15.26 -11.17
CA CYS A 166 -11.15 -15.13 -9.75
C CYS A 166 -11.60 -13.79 -9.18
N LEU A 167 -11.44 -12.69 -9.90
CA LEU A 167 -11.91 -11.37 -9.46
C LEU A 167 -13.42 -11.38 -9.16
N ARG A 168 -14.24 -11.95 -10.05
CA ARG A 168 -15.68 -12.14 -9.80
C ARG A 168 -15.94 -12.99 -8.57
N SER A 169 -15.22 -14.11 -8.41
CA SER A 169 -15.35 -15.00 -7.25
C SER A 169 -14.92 -14.34 -5.94
N MET A 170 -13.96 -13.41 -6.00
CA MET A 170 -13.51 -12.56 -4.88
C MET A 170 -14.51 -11.45 -4.54
N GLY A 171 -15.52 -11.21 -5.40
CA GLY A 171 -16.44 -10.09 -5.24
C GLY A 171 -15.80 -8.74 -5.58
N ARG A 172 -14.86 -8.72 -6.55
CA ARG A 172 -14.25 -7.46 -7.00
C ARG A 172 -15.11 -6.82 -8.09
N PRO A 173 -15.38 -5.49 -7.99
CA PRO A 173 -16.27 -4.78 -8.90
C PRO A 173 -15.56 -4.27 -10.17
N TYR A 174 -14.43 -4.85 -10.55
CA TYR A 174 -13.63 -4.47 -11.72
C TYR A 174 -13.07 -5.71 -12.43
N SER A 175 -12.77 -5.55 -13.70
CA SER A 175 -12.06 -6.51 -14.55
C SER A 175 -10.56 -6.23 -14.62
N GLN A 176 -9.79 -7.16 -15.21
CA GLN A 176 -8.38 -6.92 -15.56
C GLN A 176 -8.22 -5.68 -16.45
N ASP A 177 -9.11 -5.46 -17.42
CA ASP A 177 -9.04 -4.33 -18.32
C ASP A 177 -9.34 -3.00 -17.62
N ASP A 178 -10.27 -2.99 -16.66
CA ASP A 178 -10.52 -1.81 -15.80
C ASP A 178 -9.26 -1.46 -15.00
N TYR A 179 -8.66 -2.46 -14.38
CA TYR A 179 -7.42 -2.29 -13.63
C TYR A 179 -6.27 -1.80 -14.52
N ARG A 180 -6.11 -2.39 -15.71
CA ARG A 180 -5.08 -2.00 -16.67
C ARG A 180 -5.19 -0.53 -17.05
N ARG A 181 -6.39 -0.05 -17.37
CA ARG A 181 -6.62 1.37 -17.71
C ARG A 181 -6.16 2.32 -16.61
N VAL A 182 -6.44 1.98 -15.36
CA VAL A 182 -6.02 2.81 -14.21
C VAL A 182 -4.49 2.83 -14.09
N VAL A 183 -3.84 1.67 -14.15
CA VAL A 183 -2.38 1.58 -14.00
C VAL A 183 -1.66 2.26 -15.16
N GLU A 184 -2.17 2.14 -16.39
CA GLU A 184 -1.65 2.83 -17.58
C GLU A 184 -1.83 4.35 -17.46
N ALA A 185 -2.97 4.85 -16.99
CA ALA A 185 -3.18 6.27 -16.73
C ALA A 185 -2.20 6.83 -15.69
N VAL A 186 -1.93 6.09 -14.61
CA VAL A 186 -0.90 6.47 -13.64
C VAL A 186 0.49 6.50 -14.30
N ARG A 187 0.83 5.50 -15.11
CA ARG A 187 2.14 5.42 -15.79
C ARG A 187 2.33 6.53 -16.80
N GLU A 188 1.28 6.89 -17.54
CA GLU A 188 1.31 7.99 -18.51
C GLU A 188 1.51 9.35 -17.81
N ALA A 189 0.74 9.61 -16.75
CA ALA A 189 0.85 10.87 -16.01
C ALA A 189 2.15 11.00 -15.19
N LEU A 190 2.70 9.88 -14.73
CA LEU A 190 3.85 9.78 -13.83
C LEU A 190 4.81 8.67 -14.30
N PRO A 191 5.61 8.87 -15.34
CA PRO A 191 6.44 7.82 -15.94
C PRO A 191 7.40 7.12 -14.97
N ASP A 192 7.93 7.83 -13.97
CA ASP A 192 8.88 7.33 -12.97
C ASP A 192 8.23 6.87 -11.67
N SER A 193 6.89 6.82 -11.60
CA SER A 193 6.19 6.46 -10.37
C SER A 193 6.42 5.00 -9.98
N ALA A 194 6.41 4.74 -8.69
CA ALA A 194 6.22 3.38 -8.20
C ALA A 194 4.73 3.02 -8.22
N ILE A 195 4.39 1.91 -8.86
CA ILE A 195 3.04 1.37 -8.89
C ILE A 195 3.09 -0.03 -8.30
N GLY A 196 2.61 -0.14 -7.08
CA GLY A 196 2.56 -1.40 -6.34
C GLY A 196 1.21 -2.08 -6.43
N SER A 197 1.19 -3.38 -6.18
CA SER A 197 -0.03 -4.16 -6.14
C SER A 197 0.05 -5.31 -5.14
N ASP A 198 -1.12 -5.82 -4.75
CA ASP A 198 -1.29 -7.05 -3.99
C ASP A 198 -1.95 -8.11 -4.87
N VAL A 199 -1.47 -9.34 -4.81
CA VAL A 199 -2.05 -10.49 -5.53
C VAL A 199 -2.11 -11.70 -4.62
N MET A 200 -3.23 -12.40 -4.66
CA MET A 200 -3.47 -13.62 -3.90
C MET A 200 -3.29 -14.85 -4.80
N ALA A 201 -2.55 -15.86 -4.33
CA ALA A 201 -2.36 -17.14 -4.98
C ALA A 201 -3.15 -18.24 -4.28
N GLY A 202 -3.80 -19.12 -5.02
CA GLY A 202 -4.50 -20.29 -4.47
C GLY A 202 -5.87 -19.96 -3.89
N PHE A 203 -6.53 -18.91 -4.37
CA PHE A 203 -7.90 -18.59 -3.99
C PHE A 203 -8.83 -19.80 -4.25
N PRO A 204 -9.85 -20.08 -3.41
CA PRO A 204 -10.83 -21.11 -3.70
C PRO A 204 -11.42 -20.90 -5.11
N THR A 205 -11.55 -21.98 -5.87
CA THR A 205 -11.98 -21.99 -7.28
C THR A 205 -10.94 -21.58 -8.33
N GLU A 206 -9.78 -21.03 -7.96
CA GLU A 206 -8.71 -20.72 -8.89
C GLU A 206 -8.23 -21.99 -9.61
N THR A 207 -8.41 -22.01 -10.93
CA THR A 207 -7.92 -23.10 -11.80
C THR A 207 -6.47 -22.89 -12.23
N GLU A 208 -5.88 -23.86 -12.93
CA GLU A 208 -4.55 -23.68 -13.51
C GLU A 208 -4.56 -22.61 -14.60
N SER A 209 -5.62 -22.56 -15.41
CA SER A 209 -5.81 -21.53 -16.43
C SER A 209 -5.89 -20.12 -15.83
N ASP A 210 -6.58 -19.96 -14.69
CA ASP A 210 -6.65 -18.67 -13.97
C ASP A 210 -5.28 -18.24 -13.45
N HIS A 211 -4.48 -19.20 -12.97
CA HIS A 211 -3.13 -18.97 -12.52
C HIS A 211 -2.21 -18.53 -13.68
N ASP A 212 -2.24 -19.26 -14.80
CA ASP A 212 -1.46 -18.93 -15.99
C ASP A 212 -1.82 -17.55 -16.57
N GLU A 213 -3.10 -17.19 -16.52
CA GLU A 213 -3.58 -15.86 -16.89
C GLU A 213 -3.01 -14.79 -15.96
N SER A 214 -3.02 -15.03 -14.65
CA SER A 214 -2.43 -14.14 -13.65
C SER A 214 -0.93 -13.91 -13.87
N VAL A 215 -0.19 -14.98 -14.15
CA VAL A 215 1.26 -14.90 -14.43
C VAL A 215 1.52 -14.03 -15.66
N ARG A 216 0.80 -14.27 -16.76
CA ARG A 216 0.94 -13.48 -18.00
C ARG A 216 0.56 -12.01 -17.79
N TYR A 217 -0.60 -11.78 -17.15
CA TYR A 217 -1.10 -10.44 -16.87
C TYR A 217 -0.07 -9.60 -16.09
N LEU A 218 0.48 -10.17 -15.01
CA LEU A 218 1.48 -9.48 -14.20
C LEU A 218 2.80 -9.24 -14.97
N ALA A 219 3.27 -10.22 -15.75
CA ALA A 219 4.52 -10.08 -16.50
C ALA A 219 4.45 -8.92 -17.51
N ASP A 220 3.28 -8.73 -18.14
CA ASP A 220 3.04 -7.68 -19.13
C ASP A 220 2.62 -6.33 -18.52
N SER A 221 2.37 -6.29 -17.19
CA SER A 221 1.91 -5.09 -16.53
C SER A 221 3.02 -4.04 -16.35
N PRO A 222 2.68 -2.73 -16.26
CA PRO A 222 3.60 -1.66 -15.91
C PRO A 222 3.82 -1.52 -14.39
N LEU A 223 3.44 -2.52 -13.59
CA LEU A 223 3.69 -2.55 -12.16
C LEU A 223 5.18 -2.58 -11.84
N THR A 224 5.54 -2.02 -10.68
CA THR A 224 6.94 -1.93 -10.25
C THR A 224 7.28 -2.88 -9.10
N TYR A 225 6.30 -3.26 -8.31
CA TYR A 225 6.41 -4.28 -7.27
C TYR A 225 5.05 -4.92 -6.99
N VAL A 226 5.07 -6.17 -6.55
CA VAL A 226 3.85 -6.92 -6.21
C VAL A 226 4.08 -7.70 -4.93
N HIS A 227 3.17 -7.56 -3.98
CA HIS A 227 3.12 -8.44 -2.81
C HIS A 227 2.26 -9.65 -3.12
N VAL A 228 2.82 -10.83 -2.97
CA VAL A 228 2.14 -12.09 -3.25
C VAL A 228 1.75 -12.79 -1.95
N PHE A 229 0.46 -12.93 -1.73
CA PHE A 229 -0.13 -13.56 -0.56
C PHE A 229 -0.68 -14.95 -0.92
N PRO A 230 -0.21 -16.04 -0.29
CA PRO A 230 -0.92 -17.31 -0.40
C PRO A 230 -2.27 -17.19 0.30
N TYR A 231 -3.31 -17.72 -0.33
CA TYR A 231 -4.64 -17.77 0.30
C TYR A 231 -4.57 -18.54 1.62
N ALA A 232 -5.19 -17.99 2.62
CA ALA A 232 -5.40 -18.61 3.92
C ALA A 232 -6.86 -18.46 4.34
N ASP A 233 -7.48 -19.56 4.76
CA ASP A 233 -8.85 -19.53 5.25
C ASP A 233 -8.97 -18.61 6.47
N ARG A 234 -10.00 -17.77 6.40
CA ARG A 234 -10.40 -16.91 7.52
C ARG A 234 -11.83 -17.26 7.94
N PRO A 235 -12.02 -17.89 9.10
CA PRO A 235 -13.35 -18.24 9.58
C PRO A 235 -14.30 -17.04 9.55
N GLY A 236 -15.52 -17.26 9.11
CA GLY A 236 -16.56 -16.21 9.00
C GLY A 236 -16.63 -15.55 7.61
N THR A 237 -15.62 -15.70 6.75
CA THR A 237 -15.68 -15.17 5.37
C THR A 237 -16.47 -16.09 4.44
N VAL A 238 -16.97 -15.54 3.33
CA VAL A 238 -17.63 -16.33 2.28
C VAL A 238 -16.64 -17.31 1.66
N ALA A 239 -15.42 -16.85 1.36
CA ALA A 239 -14.39 -17.68 0.74
C ALA A 239 -14.01 -18.89 1.60
N SER A 240 -14.06 -18.78 2.93
CA SER A 240 -13.77 -19.92 3.82
C SER A 240 -14.76 -21.08 3.65
N ARG A 241 -15.94 -20.83 3.13
CA ARG A 241 -17.02 -21.80 2.90
C ARG A 241 -17.10 -22.26 1.44
N MET A 242 -16.31 -21.68 0.53
CA MET A 242 -16.29 -22.07 -0.87
C MET A 242 -15.77 -23.49 -1.03
N PRO A 243 -16.39 -24.30 -1.93
CA PRO A 243 -15.85 -25.59 -2.33
C PRO A 243 -14.58 -25.44 -3.17
N LYS A 244 -13.90 -26.55 -3.46
CA LYS A 244 -12.74 -26.61 -4.38
C LYS A 244 -11.54 -25.77 -3.93
N LYS A 245 -11.19 -25.89 -2.67
CA LYS A 245 -9.95 -25.28 -2.18
C LYS A 245 -8.74 -25.95 -2.81
N ASN A 246 -7.77 -25.14 -3.17
CA ASN A 246 -6.51 -25.60 -3.71
C ASN A 246 -5.68 -26.31 -2.62
N ALA A 247 -5.01 -27.40 -2.96
CA ALA A 247 -4.08 -28.08 -2.04
C ALA A 247 -2.90 -27.16 -1.70
N THR A 248 -2.38 -27.30 -0.48
CA THR A 248 -1.31 -26.42 0.04
C THR A 248 -0.06 -26.38 -0.84
N ASN A 249 0.31 -27.52 -1.45
CA ASN A 249 1.45 -27.58 -2.37
C ASN A 249 1.18 -26.78 -3.66
N VAL A 250 -0.04 -26.78 -4.19
CA VAL A 250 -0.46 -25.98 -5.35
C VAL A 250 -0.39 -24.49 -5.00
N VAL A 251 -0.95 -24.10 -3.86
CA VAL A 251 -0.90 -22.71 -3.39
C VAL A 251 0.55 -22.20 -3.25
N ARG A 252 1.44 -23.03 -2.66
CA ARG A 252 2.86 -22.69 -2.50
C ARG A 252 3.56 -22.55 -3.85
N ARG A 253 3.33 -23.45 -4.80
CA ARG A 253 3.91 -23.40 -6.14
C ARG A 253 3.48 -22.12 -6.84
N ARG A 254 2.17 -21.86 -6.93
CA ARG A 254 1.61 -20.64 -7.56
C ARG A 254 2.15 -19.36 -6.93
N ALA A 255 2.21 -19.30 -5.60
CA ALA A 255 2.78 -18.14 -4.91
C ALA A 255 4.27 -17.96 -5.22
N SER A 256 5.04 -19.03 -5.41
CA SER A 256 6.45 -18.98 -5.81
C SER A 256 6.61 -18.43 -7.23
N GLU A 257 5.79 -18.88 -8.17
CA GLU A 257 5.81 -18.45 -9.57
C GLU A 257 5.46 -16.95 -9.68
N LEU A 258 4.40 -16.50 -8.99
CA LEU A 258 4.03 -15.08 -8.97
C LEU A 258 5.11 -14.20 -8.30
N ARG A 259 5.80 -14.70 -7.26
CA ARG A 259 6.93 -13.97 -6.66
C ARG A 259 8.12 -13.86 -7.62
N ALA A 260 8.35 -14.85 -8.46
CA ALA A 260 9.38 -14.76 -9.49
C ALA A 260 9.08 -13.64 -10.50
N VAL A 261 7.81 -13.52 -10.93
CA VAL A 261 7.36 -12.40 -11.77
C VAL A 261 7.51 -11.07 -11.02
N ALA A 262 7.07 -10.99 -9.78
CA ALA A 262 7.21 -9.78 -8.95
C ALA A 262 8.68 -9.33 -8.82
N ALA A 263 9.61 -10.27 -8.65
CA ALA A 263 11.04 -9.96 -8.62
C ALA A 263 11.56 -9.41 -9.95
N GLN A 264 11.06 -9.91 -11.10
CA GLN A 264 11.41 -9.39 -12.43
C GLN A 264 10.91 -7.94 -12.61
N LEU A 265 9.65 -7.66 -12.22
CA LEU A 265 9.07 -6.32 -12.25
C LEU A 265 9.91 -5.34 -11.42
N GLN A 266 10.21 -5.71 -10.19
CA GLN A 266 11.03 -4.89 -9.30
C GLN A 266 12.44 -4.68 -9.86
N GLY A 267 13.03 -5.72 -10.45
CA GLY A 267 14.34 -5.61 -11.12
C GLY A 267 14.30 -4.66 -12.31
N ARG A 268 13.25 -4.68 -13.14
CA ARG A 268 13.04 -3.71 -14.24
C ARG A 268 13.00 -2.29 -13.69
N PHE A 269 12.19 -2.04 -12.68
CA PHE A 269 12.03 -0.72 -12.08
C PHE A 269 13.33 -0.20 -11.46
N ARG A 270 14.07 -1.04 -10.73
CA ARG A 270 15.36 -0.65 -10.17
C ARG A 270 16.37 -0.28 -11.26
N ARG A 271 16.42 -1.04 -12.37
CA ARG A 271 17.32 -0.75 -13.50
C ARG A 271 16.94 0.55 -14.21
N SER A 272 15.64 0.84 -14.39
CA SER A 272 15.22 2.10 -15.02
C SER A 272 15.57 3.33 -14.19
N ALA A 273 15.77 3.17 -12.90
CA ALA A 273 16.17 4.27 -12.01
C ALA A 273 17.67 4.60 -12.05
N ILE A 274 18.51 3.72 -12.63
CA ILE A 274 19.97 3.95 -12.68
C ILE A 274 20.28 5.24 -13.45
N GLY A 275 21.16 6.07 -12.91
CA GLY A 275 21.54 7.36 -13.45
C GLY A 275 20.64 8.53 -13.05
N THR A 276 19.44 8.25 -12.52
CA THR A 276 18.52 9.30 -12.08
C THR A 276 18.95 9.91 -10.75
N VAL A 277 18.50 11.15 -10.50
CA VAL A 277 18.64 11.84 -9.24
C VAL A 277 17.24 12.02 -8.65
N ARG A 278 17.04 11.55 -7.41
CA ARG A 278 15.71 11.56 -6.76
C ARG A 278 15.77 12.19 -5.37
N PRO A 279 14.74 12.97 -4.98
CA PRO A 279 14.56 13.37 -3.58
C PRO A 279 14.36 12.14 -2.70
N ALA A 280 15.07 12.07 -1.59
CA ALA A 280 15.01 10.92 -0.71
C ALA A 280 15.01 11.33 0.77
N LEU A 281 14.27 10.60 1.58
CA LEU A 281 14.25 10.72 3.03
C LEU A 281 15.27 9.75 3.63
N ILE A 282 16.15 10.26 4.47
CA ILE A 282 17.13 9.44 5.20
C ILE A 282 16.42 8.68 6.31
N LEU A 283 16.48 7.35 6.23
CA LEU A 283 15.88 6.45 7.19
C LEU A 283 16.79 6.18 8.39
N GLU A 284 16.42 5.22 9.23
CA GLU A 284 17.17 4.79 10.41
C GLU A 284 18.63 4.44 10.09
N GLY A 285 19.53 4.77 11.00
CA GLY A 285 20.98 4.49 10.87
C GLY A 285 21.74 5.39 9.90
N GLY A 286 21.08 6.30 9.16
CA GLY A 286 21.74 7.23 8.22
C GLY A 286 22.32 6.62 6.96
N GLY A 287 22.35 5.28 6.86
CA GLY A 287 22.93 4.57 5.71
C GLY A 287 21.91 4.17 4.62
N LEU A 288 20.62 4.40 4.86
CA LEU A 288 19.52 4.02 3.95
C LEU A 288 18.64 5.22 3.65
N ALA A 289 18.33 5.44 2.39
CA ALA A 289 17.41 6.49 1.93
C ALA A 289 16.19 5.90 1.24
N LEU A 290 15.01 6.51 1.44
CA LEU A 290 13.78 6.20 0.73
C LEU A 290 13.49 7.31 -0.27
N THR A 291 13.55 7.01 -1.55
CA THR A 291 13.23 7.98 -2.61
C THR A 291 11.74 8.33 -2.61
N ASP A 292 11.39 9.42 -3.28
CA ASP A 292 10.01 9.82 -3.51
C ASP A 292 9.19 8.73 -4.22
N ASN A 293 9.79 8.02 -5.18
CA ASN A 293 9.17 6.89 -5.88
C ASN A 293 9.45 5.52 -5.22
N TYR A 294 9.60 5.49 -3.91
CA TYR A 294 9.59 4.28 -3.07
C TYR A 294 10.78 3.32 -3.24
N LEU A 295 11.89 3.75 -3.82
CA LEU A 295 13.11 2.94 -3.86
C LEU A 295 13.93 3.12 -2.59
N LYS A 296 14.34 2.01 -1.98
CA LYS A 296 15.34 2.01 -0.91
C LYS A 296 16.74 2.02 -1.53
N VAL A 297 17.52 3.04 -1.20
CA VAL A 297 18.87 3.25 -1.73
C VAL A 297 19.87 3.20 -0.59
N GLN A 298 20.84 2.29 -0.68
CA GLN A 298 21.95 2.22 0.24
C GLN A 298 22.92 3.36 -0.07
N LEU A 299 23.22 4.18 0.92
CA LEU A 299 24.17 5.28 0.80
C LEU A 299 25.63 4.78 1.01
N ARG A 300 26.59 5.44 0.35
CA ARG A 300 28.00 5.14 0.55
C ARG A 300 28.50 5.62 1.90
N GLU A 301 28.02 6.79 2.32
CA GLU A 301 28.36 7.40 3.60
C GLU A 301 27.07 7.70 4.38
N PRO A 302 27.10 7.56 5.71
CA PRO A 302 25.96 7.91 6.54
C PRO A 302 25.64 9.41 6.45
N VAL A 303 24.34 9.72 6.36
CA VAL A 303 23.80 11.09 6.34
C VAL A 303 22.87 11.25 7.54
N THR A 304 22.71 12.48 8.01
CA THR A 304 21.82 12.79 9.13
C THR A 304 20.43 12.20 8.90
N ARG A 305 19.99 11.36 9.83
CA ARG A 305 18.67 10.76 9.83
C ARG A 305 17.57 11.83 9.77
N ASN A 306 16.45 11.50 9.17
CA ASN A 306 15.27 12.37 9.03
C ASN A 306 15.55 13.67 8.26
N SER A 307 16.57 13.67 7.41
CA SER A 307 16.83 14.75 6.46
C SER A 307 16.36 14.38 5.06
N MET A 308 15.98 15.39 4.28
CA MET A 308 15.68 15.26 2.86
C MET A 308 16.93 15.59 2.05
N VAL A 309 17.33 14.69 1.16
CA VAL A 309 18.51 14.85 0.29
C VAL A 309 18.18 14.40 -1.13
N ASN A 310 18.97 14.87 -2.10
CA ASN A 310 18.94 14.31 -3.45
C ASN A 310 19.97 13.19 -3.56
N VAL A 311 19.52 12.00 -3.96
CA VAL A 311 20.39 10.83 -4.15
C VAL A 311 20.48 10.47 -5.64
N ARG A 312 21.72 10.22 -6.12
CA ARG A 312 21.93 9.64 -7.44
C ARG A 312 21.96 8.11 -7.32
N ILE A 313 21.15 7.45 -8.12
CA ILE A 313 21.09 5.98 -8.15
C ILE A 313 22.14 5.47 -9.12
N ASN A 314 23.19 4.85 -8.59
CA ASN A 314 24.34 4.43 -9.42
C ASN A 314 24.29 2.96 -9.84
N SER A 315 23.58 2.11 -9.11
CA SER A 315 23.47 0.69 -9.42
C SER A 315 22.18 0.10 -8.89
N ALA A 316 21.76 -1.00 -9.49
CA ALA A 316 20.61 -1.82 -9.06
C ALA A 316 21.07 -3.13 -8.41
N ALA A 317 22.20 -3.13 -7.69
CA ALA A 317 22.69 -4.32 -7.02
C ALA A 317 21.65 -4.82 -5.99
N GLY A 318 21.33 -6.11 -6.04
CA GLY A 318 20.27 -6.72 -5.30
C GLY A 318 20.51 -6.69 -3.79
N GLY A 319 19.69 -5.92 -3.08
CA GLY A 319 19.42 -6.12 -1.68
C GLY A 319 18.05 -6.80 -1.55
N GLN A 320 17.97 -7.89 -0.80
CA GLN A 320 16.71 -8.41 -0.31
C GLN A 320 16.03 -7.32 0.53
N MET A 321 14.73 -7.07 0.26
CA MET A 321 13.89 -6.31 1.19
C MET A 321 13.49 -7.19 2.35
#